data_9010ddc704c62a9abb63ba8a2c1bd490
#
_entry.id   9010ddc704c62a9abb63ba8a2c1bd490
#
_cell.length_a   1.000
_cell.length_b   1.000
_cell.length_c   1.000
_cell.angle_alpha   90.00
_cell.angle_beta   90.00
_cell.angle_gamma   90.00
#
_symmetry.space_group_name_H-M   'P 1'
#
loop_
_entity.id
_entity.type
_entity.pdbx_description
1 polymer ?
#
loop_
_entity_poly.entity_id
_entity_poly.type
_entity_poly.pdbx_seq_one_letter_code
_entity_poly.pdbx_strand_id
1 'polypeptide(L)'
;MPPKVRIAMLNADTPVPAVLPTWGTYGDMFRDLLVAAAYRIAPDVEIETSDYDTQQLEYPESLAEFDAILITGSASSSYDDKVWIRRLDQFVVDVYNNHPHVKIFGSCFGHQVVCESLLRDRGVRVEKDPNGWELGVKEIKLNETFREQLGKGAKPLRQPGSRETPESLRVQFVHADHVLIPSLEALPSSWMTVGSTPHCAVQGVYEPGRVFTLQGHFEFNRFVNTELMKVFGAAWKPETLKETLEAIDADDDAEVVAEMVLQFMLEKKRVAASGTHQVTTGLLTPPMVE
;
A
#
# COMPACT_ATOMS: atom_id res chain seq x y z
N MET A 1 -17.75 15.08 -19.69
CA MET A 1 -16.92 15.23 -18.49
C MET A 1 -15.75 14.27 -18.62
N PRO A 2 -14.54 14.63 -18.19
CA PRO A 2 -13.42 13.70 -18.19
C PRO A 2 -13.77 12.46 -17.37
N PRO A 3 -13.22 11.29 -17.70
CA PRO A 3 -13.35 10.11 -16.85
C PRO A 3 -12.67 10.39 -15.51
N LYS A 4 -13.30 9.95 -14.42
CA LYS A 4 -12.80 10.17 -13.07
C LYS A 4 -12.33 8.86 -12.44
N VAL A 5 -11.31 8.94 -11.59
CA VAL A 5 -10.94 7.88 -10.64
C VAL A 5 -11.22 8.41 -9.25
N ARG A 6 -12.18 7.80 -8.55
CA ARG A 6 -12.59 8.19 -7.19
C ARG A 6 -12.00 7.25 -6.18
N ILE A 7 -11.26 7.81 -5.24
CA ILE A 7 -10.48 7.04 -4.26
C ILE A 7 -10.91 7.44 -2.85
N ALA A 8 -11.30 6.45 -2.04
CA ALA A 8 -11.45 6.64 -0.61
C ALA A 8 -10.08 6.48 0.06
N MET A 9 -9.54 7.56 0.61
CA MET A 9 -8.28 7.58 1.34
C MET A 9 -8.55 7.20 2.80
N LEU A 10 -8.15 5.99 3.18
CA LEU A 10 -8.27 5.48 4.54
C LEU A 10 -6.99 5.82 5.31
N ASN A 11 -7.00 6.97 5.98
CA ASN A 11 -5.87 7.43 6.79
C ASN A 11 -5.79 6.59 8.07
N ALA A 12 -4.75 5.76 8.17
CA ALA A 12 -4.52 4.86 9.31
C ALA A 12 -3.63 5.50 10.39
N ASP A 13 -3.13 6.70 10.14
CA ASP A 13 -2.39 7.51 11.11
C ASP A 13 -2.40 8.99 10.72
N THR A 14 -1.92 9.82 11.65
CA THR A 14 -1.71 11.26 11.43
C THR A 14 -0.21 11.54 11.32
N PRO A 15 0.24 12.31 10.31
CA PRO A 15 1.63 12.71 10.21
C PRO A 15 2.15 13.44 11.46
N VAL A 16 3.45 13.30 11.73
CA VAL A 16 4.10 13.99 12.85
C VAL A 16 3.88 15.51 12.77
N PRO A 17 3.85 16.23 13.91
CA PRO A 17 3.51 17.67 13.96
C PRO A 17 4.34 18.57 13.03
N ALA A 18 5.58 18.21 12.74
CA ALA A 18 6.44 18.97 11.82
C ALA A 18 6.03 18.82 10.34
N VAL A 19 5.34 17.75 9.99
CA VAL A 19 4.95 17.40 8.62
C VAL A 19 3.55 17.92 8.28
N LEU A 20 2.58 17.68 9.17
CA LEU A 20 1.15 17.93 8.95
C LEU A 20 0.82 19.34 8.42
N PRO A 21 1.40 20.46 8.93
CA PRO A 21 1.04 21.80 8.48
C PRO A 21 1.40 22.12 7.03
N THR A 22 2.42 21.43 6.49
CA THR A 22 2.94 21.70 5.13
C THR A 22 2.46 20.67 4.12
N TRP A 23 2.33 19.42 4.53
CA TRP A 23 2.09 18.29 3.64
C TRP A 23 0.67 17.68 3.78
N GLY A 24 -0.11 18.16 4.77
CA GLY A 24 -1.44 17.61 5.05
C GLY A 24 -1.40 16.19 5.64
N THR A 25 -2.47 15.44 5.41
CA THR A 25 -2.59 14.02 5.79
C THR A 25 -1.73 13.13 4.89
N TYR A 26 -1.57 11.87 5.24
CA TYR A 26 -0.97 10.91 4.32
C TYR A 26 -1.80 10.73 3.05
N GLY A 27 -3.14 10.78 3.15
CA GLY A 27 -4.04 10.79 1.99
C GLY A 27 -3.79 11.97 1.05
N ASP A 28 -3.51 13.16 1.59
CA ASP A 28 -3.15 14.36 0.80
C ASP A 28 -1.84 14.13 0.02
N MET A 29 -0.82 13.53 0.65
CA MET A 29 0.46 13.24 -0.02
C MET A 29 0.27 12.26 -1.18
N PHE A 30 -0.50 11.19 -0.98
CA PHE A 30 -0.85 10.25 -2.07
C PHE A 30 -1.63 10.93 -3.18
N ARG A 31 -2.64 11.74 -2.84
CA ARG A 31 -3.43 12.49 -3.82
C ARG A 31 -2.54 13.32 -4.72
N ASP A 32 -1.63 14.11 -4.14
CA ASP A 32 -0.79 15.03 -4.89
C ASP A 32 0.11 14.28 -5.90
N LEU A 33 0.66 13.13 -5.50
CA LEU A 33 1.45 12.28 -6.39
C LEU A 33 0.62 11.61 -7.47
N LEU A 34 -0.59 11.12 -7.14
CA LEU A 34 -1.48 10.49 -8.13
C LEU A 34 -2.04 11.50 -9.12
N VAL A 35 -2.34 12.72 -8.69
CA VAL A 35 -2.72 13.84 -9.58
C VAL A 35 -1.57 14.19 -10.53
N ALA A 36 -0.35 14.29 -10.01
CA ALA A 36 0.83 14.53 -10.84
C ALA A 36 1.08 13.39 -11.83
N ALA A 37 0.91 12.13 -11.40
CA ALA A 37 0.99 10.96 -12.27
C ALA A 37 -0.09 11.00 -13.35
N ALA A 38 -1.35 11.34 -13.02
CA ALA A 38 -2.42 11.47 -13.99
C ALA A 38 -2.09 12.52 -15.06
N TYR A 39 -1.56 13.67 -14.67
CA TYR A 39 -1.12 14.69 -15.60
C TYR A 39 -0.07 14.16 -16.60
N ARG A 40 0.86 13.29 -16.15
CA ARG A 40 1.92 12.72 -17.01
C ARG A 40 1.43 11.62 -17.94
N ILE A 41 0.65 10.66 -17.42
CA ILE A 41 0.35 9.41 -18.15
C ILE A 41 -1.12 9.26 -18.58
N ALA A 42 -2.04 10.02 -17.99
CA ALA A 42 -3.48 9.95 -18.26
C ALA A 42 -4.14 11.35 -18.16
N PRO A 43 -3.71 12.36 -18.95
CA PRO A 43 -4.12 13.75 -18.77
C PRO A 43 -5.63 14.01 -18.97
N ASP A 44 -6.35 13.04 -19.55
CA ASP A 44 -7.81 13.09 -19.68
C ASP A 44 -8.54 12.55 -18.44
N VAL A 45 -7.82 12.06 -17.43
CA VAL A 45 -8.39 11.47 -16.21
C VAL A 45 -8.28 12.44 -15.04
N GLU A 46 -9.37 12.64 -14.32
CA GLU A 46 -9.43 13.42 -13.09
C GLU A 46 -9.35 12.51 -11.88
N ILE A 47 -8.50 12.83 -10.91
CA ILE A 47 -8.40 12.12 -9.62
C ILE A 47 -9.25 12.88 -8.59
N GLU A 48 -10.24 12.20 -8.02
CA GLU A 48 -11.05 12.69 -6.90
C GLU A 48 -10.78 11.84 -5.67
N THR A 49 -10.53 12.46 -4.53
CA THR A 49 -10.28 11.76 -3.27
C THR A 49 -11.24 12.21 -2.18
N SER A 50 -11.57 11.29 -1.28
CA SER A 50 -12.29 11.58 -0.03
C SER A 50 -11.54 10.92 1.12
N ASP A 51 -11.25 11.69 2.16
CA ASP A 51 -10.44 11.26 3.29
C ASP A 51 -11.31 10.75 4.44
N TYR A 52 -10.87 9.66 5.07
CA TYR A 52 -11.51 9.01 6.20
C TYR A 52 -10.47 8.66 7.26
N ASP A 53 -10.69 9.06 8.50
CA ASP A 53 -9.84 8.70 9.64
C ASP A 53 -10.28 7.34 10.22
N THR A 54 -9.54 6.29 9.88
CA THR A 54 -9.88 4.94 10.34
C THR A 54 -9.69 4.76 11.84
N GLN A 55 -8.82 5.55 12.48
CA GLN A 55 -8.65 5.53 13.94
C GLN A 55 -9.88 6.08 14.66
N GLN A 56 -10.63 7.00 14.00
CA GLN A 56 -11.92 7.51 14.47
C GLN A 56 -13.11 6.68 13.97
N LEU A 57 -12.85 5.53 13.31
CA LEU A 57 -13.86 4.64 12.72
C LEU A 57 -14.66 5.30 11.58
N GLU A 58 -14.05 6.25 10.88
CA GLU A 58 -14.67 6.89 9.72
C GLU A 58 -14.45 6.04 8.47
N TYR A 59 -15.52 5.81 7.73
CA TYR A 59 -15.55 5.03 6.48
C TYR A 59 -16.59 5.59 5.53
N PRO A 60 -16.46 5.35 4.20
CA PRO A 60 -17.54 5.67 3.26
C PRO A 60 -18.86 4.99 3.65
N GLU A 61 -19.96 5.73 3.63
CA GLU A 61 -21.30 5.15 3.81
C GLU A 61 -21.68 4.21 2.65
N SER A 62 -21.16 4.48 1.47
CA SER A 62 -21.37 3.67 0.26
C SER A 62 -20.09 3.65 -0.58
N LEU A 63 -19.76 2.47 -1.12
CA LEU A 63 -18.65 2.27 -2.06
C LEU A 63 -19.08 2.34 -3.54
N ALA A 64 -20.36 2.57 -3.82
CA ALA A 64 -20.91 2.50 -5.18
C ALA A 64 -20.24 3.49 -6.16
N GLU A 65 -19.76 4.62 -5.66
CA GLU A 65 -19.14 5.67 -6.49
C GLU A 65 -17.61 5.65 -6.47
N PHE A 66 -16.99 4.79 -5.65
CA PHE A 66 -15.53 4.69 -5.57
C PHE A 66 -14.98 3.62 -6.53
N ASP A 67 -13.86 3.94 -7.16
CA ASP A 67 -13.10 3.02 -8.01
C ASP A 67 -12.03 2.29 -7.23
N ALA A 68 -11.54 2.89 -6.13
CA ALA A 68 -10.52 2.31 -5.27
C ALA A 68 -10.66 2.79 -3.82
N ILE A 69 -10.12 1.98 -2.90
CA ILE A 69 -9.70 2.41 -1.56
C ILE A 69 -8.18 2.42 -1.52
N LEU A 70 -7.61 3.38 -0.78
CA LEU A 70 -6.18 3.47 -0.51
C LEU A 70 -5.99 3.53 1.01
N ILE A 71 -5.24 2.56 1.57
CA ILE A 71 -4.95 2.46 3.00
C ILE A 71 -3.51 2.91 3.24
N THR A 72 -3.34 3.93 4.09
CA THR A 72 -2.04 4.54 4.36
C THR A 72 -1.19 3.72 5.33
N GLY A 73 0.05 4.15 5.54
CA GLY A 73 0.91 3.67 6.63
C GLY A 73 0.38 4.06 8.01
N SER A 74 0.89 3.38 9.05
CA SER A 74 0.65 3.67 10.46
C SER A 74 1.84 3.23 11.32
N ALA A 75 2.04 3.88 12.47
CA ALA A 75 2.97 3.43 13.50
C ALA A 75 2.45 2.22 14.29
N SER A 76 1.20 1.82 14.10
CA SER A 76 0.62 0.60 14.71
C SER A 76 1.02 -0.63 13.93
N SER A 77 1.07 -1.79 14.61
CA SER A 77 1.17 -3.10 13.95
C SER A 77 -0.21 -3.60 13.54
N SER A 78 -0.34 -4.26 12.37
CA SER A 78 -1.63 -4.78 11.88
C SER A 78 -2.25 -5.83 12.82
N TYR A 79 -1.42 -6.48 13.63
CA TYR A 79 -1.81 -7.46 14.63
C TYR A 79 -2.08 -6.88 16.02
N ASP A 80 -2.02 -5.53 16.20
CA ASP A 80 -2.39 -4.89 17.47
C ASP A 80 -3.87 -5.10 17.77
N ASP A 81 -4.19 -5.40 19.03
CA ASP A 81 -5.57 -5.56 19.49
C ASP A 81 -6.26 -4.19 19.71
N LYS A 82 -6.49 -3.45 18.63
CA LYS A 82 -7.17 -2.16 18.61
C LYS A 82 -8.50 -2.24 17.87
N VAL A 83 -9.52 -1.58 18.39
CA VAL A 83 -10.89 -1.60 17.80
C VAL A 83 -10.88 -1.15 16.35
N TRP A 84 -10.16 -0.08 16.03
CA TRP A 84 -10.10 0.48 14.69
C TRP A 84 -9.39 -0.46 13.69
N ILE A 85 -8.36 -1.21 14.12
CA ILE A 85 -7.65 -2.19 13.26
C ILE A 85 -8.59 -3.37 12.95
N ARG A 86 -9.31 -3.89 13.95
CA ARG A 86 -10.31 -4.93 13.70
C ARG A 86 -11.42 -4.46 12.77
N ARG A 87 -11.85 -3.20 12.90
CA ARG A 87 -12.86 -2.62 12.00
C ARG A 87 -12.32 -2.47 10.59
N LEU A 88 -11.08 -2.03 10.42
CA LEU A 88 -10.41 -1.93 9.12
C LEU A 88 -10.23 -3.30 8.47
N ASP A 89 -9.81 -4.31 9.24
CA ASP A 89 -9.73 -5.71 8.77
C ASP A 89 -11.07 -6.19 8.19
N GLN A 90 -12.16 -6.01 8.93
CA GLN A 90 -13.51 -6.37 8.45
C GLN A 90 -13.90 -5.59 7.20
N PHE A 91 -13.55 -4.31 7.13
CA PHE A 91 -13.86 -3.46 5.99
C PHE A 91 -13.09 -3.91 4.73
N VAL A 92 -11.81 -4.24 4.86
CA VAL A 92 -11.00 -4.79 3.74
C VAL A 92 -11.60 -6.08 3.21
N VAL A 93 -12.00 -7.00 4.10
CA VAL A 93 -12.65 -8.27 3.72
C VAL A 93 -13.99 -8.01 3.02
N ASP A 94 -14.79 -7.08 3.53
CA ASP A 94 -16.07 -6.69 2.92
C ASP A 94 -15.88 -6.09 1.52
N VAL A 95 -14.95 -5.13 1.37
CA VAL A 95 -14.61 -4.54 0.07
C VAL A 95 -14.18 -5.61 -0.93
N TYR A 96 -13.32 -6.53 -0.51
CA TYR A 96 -12.83 -7.57 -1.39
C TYR A 96 -13.94 -8.53 -1.85
N ASN A 97 -14.78 -9.00 -0.93
CA ASN A 97 -15.81 -9.98 -1.22
C ASN A 97 -17.05 -9.39 -1.90
N ASN A 98 -17.51 -8.22 -1.46
CA ASN A 98 -18.82 -7.68 -1.81
C ASN A 98 -18.78 -6.50 -2.79
N HIS A 99 -17.61 -5.87 -2.96
CA HIS A 99 -17.42 -4.72 -3.87
C HIS A 99 -16.36 -4.99 -4.93
N PRO A 100 -16.57 -5.97 -5.84
CA PRO A 100 -15.57 -6.39 -6.82
C PRO A 100 -15.19 -5.29 -7.82
N HIS A 101 -15.87 -4.16 -7.85
CA HIS A 101 -15.55 -3.01 -8.65
C HIS A 101 -14.51 -2.10 -7.97
N VAL A 102 -14.37 -2.17 -6.67
CA VAL A 102 -13.43 -1.35 -5.91
C VAL A 102 -12.08 -2.05 -5.82
N LYS A 103 -11.04 -1.36 -6.24
CA LYS A 103 -9.66 -1.81 -6.09
C LYS A 103 -9.11 -1.46 -4.71
N ILE A 104 -8.15 -2.23 -4.24
CA ILE A 104 -7.52 -2.03 -2.94
C ILE A 104 -6.05 -1.74 -3.15
N PHE A 105 -5.60 -0.56 -2.72
CA PHE A 105 -4.18 -0.25 -2.59
C PHE A 105 -3.83 -0.09 -1.11
N GLY A 106 -2.68 -0.65 -0.68
CA GLY A 106 -2.18 -0.52 0.69
C GLY A 106 -0.70 -0.21 0.73
N SER A 107 -0.30 0.81 1.51
CA SER A 107 1.09 1.21 1.75
C SER A 107 1.50 0.89 3.18
N CYS A 108 2.65 0.27 3.38
CA CYS A 108 3.26 -0.07 4.66
C CYS A 108 2.29 -0.83 5.59
N PHE A 109 1.75 -0.22 6.65
CA PHE A 109 0.69 -0.80 7.46
C PHE A 109 -0.50 -1.26 6.61
N GLY A 110 -0.90 -0.46 5.59
CA GLY A 110 -1.96 -0.83 4.66
C GLY A 110 -1.62 -2.10 3.85
N HIS A 111 -0.36 -2.29 3.45
CA HIS A 111 0.10 -3.54 2.86
C HIS A 111 -0.07 -4.72 3.82
N GLN A 112 0.36 -4.53 5.06
CA GLN A 112 0.33 -5.58 6.09
C GLN A 112 -1.11 -5.98 6.42
N VAL A 113 -2.00 -5.02 6.70
CA VAL A 113 -3.40 -5.32 7.03
C VAL A 113 -4.12 -5.98 5.86
N VAL A 114 -3.88 -5.56 4.61
CA VAL A 114 -4.49 -6.19 3.42
C VAL A 114 -4.02 -7.64 3.27
N CYS A 115 -2.73 -7.91 3.41
CA CYS A 115 -2.19 -9.27 3.33
C CYS A 115 -2.77 -10.16 4.43
N GLU A 116 -2.80 -9.68 5.65
CA GLU A 116 -3.35 -10.44 6.77
C GLU A 116 -4.85 -10.66 6.64
N SER A 117 -5.62 -9.63 6.28
CA SER A 117 -7.08 -9.73 6.11
C SER A 117 -7.48 -10.73 5.03
N LEU A 118 -6.80 -10.72 3.89
CA LEU A 118 -7.23 -11.47 2.71
C LEU A 118 -6.56 -12.85 2.57
N LEU A 119 -5.42 -13.08 3.24
CA LEU A 119 -4.59 -14.27 3.03
C LEU A 119 -4.32 -15.07 4.31
N ARG A 120 -4.88 -14.67 5.48
CA ARG A 120 -4.66 -15.37 6.77
C ARG A 120 -5.03 -16.85 6.73
N ASP A 121 -6.13 -17.20 6.04
CA ASP A 121 -6.59 -18.60 5.88
C ASP A 121 -5.60 -19.46 5.08
N ARG A 122 -4.61 -18.84 4.46
CA ARG A 122 -3.51 -19.48 3.73
C ARG A 122 -2.19 -19.48 4.51
N GLY A 123 -2.25 -19.09 5.80
CA GLY A 123 -1.08 -19.06 6.67
C GLY A 123 -0.20 -17.82 6.48
N VAL A 124 -0.63 -16.82 5.72
CA VAL A 124 0.03 -15.52 5.64
C VAL A 124 -0.22 -14.77 6.94
N ARG A 125 0.81 -14.16 7.50
CA ARG A 125 0.74 -13.39 8.73
C ARG A 125 1.71 -12.22 8.70
N VAL A 126 1.48 -11.26 9.57
CA VAL A 126 2.39 -10.15 9.85
C VAL A 126 3.07 -10.39 11.19
N GLU A 127 4.36 -10.18 11.25
CA GLU A 127 5.14 -10.31 12.48
C GLU A 127 6.32 -9.34 12.47
N LYS A 128 6.98 -9.17 13.60
CA LYS A 128 8.22 -8.40 13.67
C LYS A 128 9.29 -9.05 12.81
N ASP A 129 9.93 -8.24 11.97
CA ASP A 129 11.03 -8.72 11.15
C ASP A 129 12.20 -9.11 12.04
N PRO A 130 12.70 -10.36 11.94
CA PRO A 130 13.85 -10.81 12.72
C PRO A 130 15.14 -10.02 12.40
N ASN A 131 15.20 -9.38 11.22
CA ASN A 131 16.31 -8.51 10.82
C ASN A 131 16.18 -7.08 11.40
N GLY A 132 15.07 -6.76 12.07
CA GLY A 132 14.80 -5.45 12.66
C GLY A 132 14.24 -4.44 11.65
N TRP A 133 14.69 -3.19 11.75
CA TRP A 133 14.20 -2.09 10.92
C TRP A 133 14.82 -2.09 9.52
N GLU A 134 13.98 -1.90 8.49
CA GLU A 134 14.39 -1.49 7.15
C GLU A 134 14.13 0.01 7.00
N LEU A 135 15.20 0.80 6.78
CA LEU A 135 15.18 2.26 6.89
C LEU A 135 15.84 2.95 5.70
N GLY A 136 15.30 4.12 5.33
CA GLY A 136 15.81 4.97 4.24
C GLY A 136 15.46 4.43 2.87
N VAL A 137 16.09 4.95 1.82
CA VAL A 137 15.85 4.49 0.45
C VAL A 137 16.52 3.13 0.23
N LYS A 138 15.71 2.15 -0.21
CA LYS A 138 16.18 0.82 -0.61
C LYS A 138 15.66 0.45 -1.99
N GLU A 139 16.40 -0.42 -2.65
CA GLU A 139 16.05 -0.93 -3.97
C GLU A 139 15.25 -2.23 -3.84
N ILE A 140 14.00 -2.21 -4.30
CA ILE A 140 13.16 -3.40 -4.48
C ILE A 140 13.49 -4.02 -5.83
N LYS A 141 13.93 -5.27 -5.86
CA LYS A 141 14.00 -6.04 -7.08
C LYS A 141 12.60 -6.56 -7.43
N LEU A 142 12.03 -6.09 -8.54
CA LEU A 142 10.68 -6.45 -8.94
C LEU A 142 10.60 -7.85 -9.52
N ASN A 143 9.49 -8.55 -9.19
CA ASN A 143 9.18 -9.86 -9.74
C ASN A 143 8.80 -9.72 -11.23
N GLU A 144 9.36 -10.58 -12.08
CA GLU A 144 9.14 -10.57 -13.52
C GLU A 144 7.66 -10.74 -13.88
N THR A 145 6.96 -11.68 -13.22
CA THR A 145 5.53 -11.92 -13.45
C THR A 145 4.71 -10.67 -13.09
N PHE A 146 5.04 -9.97 -12.00
CA PHE A 146 4.39 -8.71 -11.66
C PHE A 146 4.62 -7.65 -12.74
N ARG A 147 5.87 -7.45 -13.17
CA ARG A 147 6.26 -6.51 -14.22
C ARG A 147 5.49 -6.76 -15.53
N GLU A 148 5.30 -8.02 -15.87
CA GLU A 148 4.53 -8.42 -17.05
C GLU A 148 3.02 -8.22 -16.91
N GLN A 149 2.46 -8.33 -15.70
CA GLN A 149 1.01 -8.27 -15.49
C GLN A 149 0.50 -6.86 -15.24
N LEU A 150 1.30 -5.99 -14.61
CA LEU A 150 0.89 -4.64 -14.29
C LEU A 150 0.50 -3.87 -15.56
N GLY A 151 -0.66 -3.27 -15.54
CA GLY A 151 -1.17 -2.46 -16.65
C GLY A 151 -1.71 -3.23 -17.86
N LYS A 152 -1.62 -4.59 -17.91
CA LYS A 152 -2.14 -5.37 -19.05
C LYS A 152 -3.64 -5.18 -19.34
N GLY A 153 -4.40 -4.65 -18.42
CA GLY A 153 -5.82 -4.32 -18.59
C GLY A 153 -6.10 -2.84 -18.80
N ALA A 154 -5.12 -1.97 -18.65
CA ALA A 154 -5.27 -0.54 -18.85
C ALA A 154 -5.43 -0.21 -20.34
N LYS A 155 -6.19 0.86 -20.65
CA LYS A 155 -6.16 1.40 -22.02
C LYS A 155 -4.72 1.84 -22.30
N PRO A 156 -4.19 1.63 -23.53
CA PRO A 156 -2.88 2.16 -23.89
C PRO A 156 -2.82 3.64 -23.53
N LEU A 157 -1.92 3.99 -22.63
CA LEU A 157 -1.69 5.38 -22.26
C LEU A 157 -1.16 6.08 -23.51
N ARG A 158 -1.76 7.22 -23.86
CA ARG A 158 -1.62 7.87 -25.18
C ARG A 158 -0.26 8.50 -25.48
N GLN A 159 0.80 8.16 -24.77
CA GLN A 159 2.12 8.69 -25.12
C GLN A 159 3.01 7.61 -25.74
N PRO A 160 3.64 7.92 -26.91
CA PRO A 160 4.74 7.12 -27.43
C PRO A 160 5.89 7.24 -26.41
N GLY A 161 6.15 6.18 -25.67
CA GLY A 161 7.17 6.14 -24.61
C GLY A 161 6.64 5.73 -23.24
N SER A 162 5.49 5.03 -23.14
CA SER A 162 5.11 4.36 -21.88
C SER A 162 6.30 3.51 -21.44
N ARG A 163 6.91 3.89 -20.29
CA ARG A 163 8.06 3.17 -19.76
C ARG A 163 7.60 1.75 -19.43
N GLU A 164 8.34 0.77 -19.91
CA GLU A 164 8.22 -0.59 -19.39
C GLU A 164 8.41 -0.54 -17.87
N THR A 165 7.65 -1.37 -17.16
CA THR A 165 7.83 -1.50 -15.70
C THR A 165 9.30 -1.83 -15.43
N PRO A 166 10.01 -1.03 -14.61
CA PRO A 166 11.45 -1.20 -14.40
C PRO A 166 11.79 -2.55 -13.77
N GLU A 167 13.05 -2.93 -13.76
CA GLU A 167 13.51 -4.15 -13.07
C GLU A 167 13.59 -3.97 -11.56
N SER A 168 13.81 -2.75 -11.11
CA SER A 168 13.85 -2.39 -9.70
C SER A 168 13.26 -1.00 -9.47
N LEU A 169 12.89 -0.74 -8.20
CA LEU A 169 12.37 0.53 -7.72
C LEU A 169 13.08 0.92 -6.44
N ARG A 170 13.41 2.19 -6.28
CA ARG A 170 13.93 2.76 -5.04
C ARG A 170 12.84 3.58 -4.37
N VAL A 171 12.51 3.23 -3.14
CA VAL A 171 11.50 3.94 -2.33
C VAL A 171 11.97 4.11 -0.90
N GLN A 172 11.33 5.00 -0.15
CA GLN A 172 11.57 5.20 1.26
C GLN A 172 11.02 4.02 2.07
N PHE A 173 11.76 3.61 3.08
CA PHE A 173 11.34 2.59 4.04
C PHE A 173 11.42 3.10 5.47
N VAL A 174 10.45 2.66 6.27
CA VAL A 174 10.39 2.85 7.72
C VAL A 174 9.49 1.77 8.32
N HIS A 175 9.97 0.55 8.39
CA HIS A 175 9.20 -0.55 8.97
C HIS A 175 10.09 -1.53 9.75
N ALA A 176 9.49 -2.16 10.76
CA ALA A 176 10.07 -3.24 11.55
C ALA A 176 9.17 -4.48 11.59
N ASP A 177 7.99 -4.40 10.99
CA ASP A 177 7.09 -5.53 10.80
C ASP A 177 7.10 -5.89 9.31
N HIS A 178 6.94 -7.19 9.01
CA HIS A 178 6.91 -7.69 7.65
C HIS A 178 5.80 -8.72 7.42
N VAL A 179 5.40 -8.88 6.17
CA VAL A 179 4.48 -9.95 5.75
C VAL A 179 5.29 -11.23 5.53
N LEU A 180 4.89 -12.31 6.19
CA LEU A 180 5.42 -13.64 6.00
C LEU A 180 4.43 -14.49 5.20
N ILE A 181 4.88 -14.94 4.03
CA ILE A 181 4.16 -15.90 3.17
C ILE A 181 4.89 -17.24 3.34
N PRO A 182 4.22 -18.30 3.84
CA PRO A 182 4.89 -19.57 4.17
C PRO A 182 5.50 -20.27 2.95
N SER A 183 4.88 -20.12 1.78
CA SER A 183 5.43 -20.53 0.49
C SER A 183 4.69 -19.79 -0.63
N LEU A 184 5.26 -19.71 -1.84
CA LEU A 184 4.57 -19.06 -2.97
C LEU A 184 3.28 -19.78 -3.38
N GLU A 185 3.17 -21.09 -3.14
CA GLU A 185 1.97 -21.88 -3.37
C GLU A 185 0.82 -21.53 -2.39
N ALA A 186 1.12 -20.85 -1.28
CA ALA A 186 0.11 -20.33 -0.39
C ALA A 186 -0.68 -19.17 -1.00
N LEU A 187 -0.11 -18.46 -1.97
CA LEU A 187 -0.85 -17.42 -2.68
C LEU A 187 -1.93 -18.05 -3.60
N PRO A 188 -3.11 -17.42 -3.73
CA PRO A 188 -4.04 -17.78 -4.79
C PRO A 188 -3.38 -17.66 -6.16
N SER A 189 -3.77 -18.47 -7.14
CA SER A 189 -3.14 -18.52 -8.47
C SER A 189 -3.19 -17.20 -9.25
N SER A 190 -4.08 -16.27 -8.89
CA SER A 190 -4.17 -14.92 -9.45
C SER A 190 -3.21 -13.92 -8.77
N TRP A 191 -2.65 -14.28 -7.62
CA TRP A 191 -1.81 -13.40 -6.81
C TRP A 191 -0.32 -13.66 -7.07
N MET A 192 0.49 -12.63 -6.91
CA MET A 192 1.94 -12.70 -6.98
C MET A 192 2.58 -11.69 -6.02
N THR A 193 3.84 -11.91 -5.67
CA THR A 193 4.64 -10.90 -4.96
C THR A 193 5.07 -9.82 -5.93
N VAL A 194 5.14 -8.58 -5.46
CA VAL A 194 5.62 -7.42 -6.23
C VAL A 194 7.13 -7.46 -6.40
N GLY A 195 7.84 -7.78 -5.33
CA GLY A 195 9.29 -7.82 -5.31
C GLY A 195 9.85 -8.07 -3.92
N SER A 196 11.17 -7.96 -3.80
CA SER A 196 11.90 -8.19 -2.56
C SER A 196 13.11 -7.26 -2.44
N THR A 197 13.57 -7.06 -1.20
CA THR A 197 14.91 -6.53 -0.88
C THR A 197 15.74 -7.64 -0.21
N PRO A 198 17.05 -7.45 -0.01
CA PRO A 198 17.82 -8.37 0.81
C PRO A 198 17.34 -8.50 2.26
N HIS A 199 16.64 -7.47 2.75
CA HIS A 199 16.09 -7.41 4.10
C HIS A 199 14.75 -8.12 4.22
N CYS A 200 13.82 -7.87 3.29
CA CYS A 200 12.45 -8.34 3.33
C CYS A 200 12.05 -9.05 2.03
N ALA A 201 11.56 -10.28 2.15
CA ALA A 201 11.20 -11.13 1.01
C ALA A 201 9.91 -10.70 0.31
N VAL A 202 9.00 -9.98 1.00
CA VAL A 202 7.69 -9.59 0.49
C VAL A 202 7.52 -8.09 0.60
N GLN A 203 7.92 -7.37 -0.44
CA GLN A 203 7.79 -5.91 -0.51
C GLN A 203 6.45 -5.45 -1.10
N GLY A 204 5.54 -6.36 -1.34
CA GLY A 204 4.19 -6.12 -1.80
C GLY A 204 3.57 -7.35 -2.42
N VAL A 205 2.26 -7.32 -2.58
CA VAL A 205 1.48 -8.32 -3.30
C VAL A 205 0.61 -7.66 -4.35
N TYR A 206 0.30 -8.41 -5.39
CA TYR A 206 -0.51 -7.94 -6.51
C TYR A 206 -1.48 -9.01 -6.97
N GLU A 207 -2.73 -8.62 -7.13
CA GLU A 207 -3.76 -9.34 -7.86
C GLU A 207 -4.28 -8.42 -8.98
N PRO A 208 -4.12 -8.78 -10.27
CA PRO A 208 -4.48 -7.93 -11.40
C PRO A 208 -5.90 -7.37 -11.32
N GLY A 209 -6.03 -6.05 -11.34
CA GLY A 209 -7.29 -5.33 -11.30
C GLY A 209 -8.04 -5.36 -9.96
N ARG A 210 -7.46 -5.93 -8.90
CA ARG A 210 -8.12 -6.06 -7.59
C ARG A 210 -7.31 -5.53 -6.42
N VAL A 211 -6.07 -5.98 -6.26
CA VAL A 211 -5.22 -5.65 -5.11
C VAL A 211 -3.82 -5.30 -5.59
N PHE A 212 -3.28 -4.21 -5.07
CA PHE A 212 -1.88 -3.85 -5.18
C PHE A 212 -1.42 -3.29 -3.85
N THR A 213 -0.31 -3.78 -3.31
CA THR A 213 0.25 -3.28 -2.06
C THR A 213 1.75 -3.09 -2.14
N LEU A 214 2.28 -2.14 -1.37
CA LEU A 214 3.72 -1.91 -1.21
C LEU A 214 4.08 -1.73 0.27
N GLN A 215 5.18 -2.34 0.70
CA GLN A 215 5.72 -2.14 2.05
C GLN A 215 6.44 -0.80 2.16
N GLY A 216 7.08 -0.36 1.09
CA GLY A 216 7.75 0.94 1.02
C GLY A 216 6.78 2.09 0.76
N HIS A 217 7.26 3.29 1.04
CA HIS A 217 6.55 4.56 0.92
C HIS A 217 7.02 5.32 -0.31
N PHE A 218 6.16 5.57 -1.25
CA PHE A 218 6.45 6.50 -2.35
C PHE A 218 5.87 7.90 -2.08
N GLU A 219 4.96 8.01 -1.11
CA GLU A 219 4.40 9.28 -0.65
C GLU A 219 5.34 10.08 0.25
N PHE A 220 6.39 9.45 0.79
CA PHE A 220 7.37 10.13 1.63
C PHE A 220 8.48 10.72 0.79
N ASN A 221 8.66 12.03 0.88
CA ASN A 221 9.88 12.68 0.45
C ASN A 221 10.94 12.66 1.57
N ARG A 222 12.14 13.17 1.26
CA ARG A 222 13.26 13.27 2.21
C ARG A 222 12.88 13.99 3.50
N PHE A 223 12.13 15.10 3.41
CA PHE A 223 11.70 15.87 4.58
C PHE A 223 10.76 15.05 5.46
N VAL A 224 9.70 14.47 4.87
CA VAL A 224 8.71 13.70 5.60
C VAL A 224 9.37 12.54 6.35
N ASN A 225 10.19 11.74 5.67
CA ASN A 225 10.84 10.59 6.29
C ASN A 225 11.89 11.02 7.33
N THR A 226 12.62 12.14 7.10
CA THR A 226 13.54 12.71 8.08
C THR A 226 12.83 13.11 9.38
N GLU A 227 11.68 13.79 9.29
CA GLU A 227 10.92 14.22 10.47
C GLU A 227 10.31 13.02 11.23
N LEU A 228 9.86 12.00 10.52
CA LEU A 228 9.45 10.72 11.11
C LEU A 228 10.61 10.07 11.88
N MET A 229 11.79 10.00 11.27
CA MET A 229 12.95 9.38 11.91
C MET A 229 13.45 10.14 13.14
N LYS A 230 13.31 11.44 13.19
CA LYS A 230 13.61 12.23 14.42
C LYS A 230 12.69 11.83 15.58
N VAL A 231 11.45 11.46 15.30
CA VAL A 231 10.48 10.99 16.32
C VAL A 231 10.74 9.53 16.69
N PHE A 232 10.76 8.63 15.73
CA PHE A 232 10.92 7.19 15.98
C PHE A 232 12.33 6.83 16.46
N GLY A 233 13.33 7.50 15.92
CA GLY A 233 14.73 7.30 16.25
C GLY A 233 15.23 8.07 17.49
N ALA A 234 14.36 8.77 18.22
CA ALA A 234 14.77 9.60 19.36
C ALA A 234 15.51 8.83 20.46
N ALA A 235 15.25 7.53 20.59
CA ALA A 235 15.92 6.64 21.54
C ALA A 235 17.05 5.79 20.91
N TRP A 236 17.33 5.95 19.63
CA TRP A 236 18.38 5.19 18.94
C TRP A 236 19.76 5.72 19.24
N LYS A 237 20.77 4.90 18.96
CA LYS A 237 22.16 5.37 19.01
C LYS A 237 22.38 6.47 17.98
N PRO A 238 23.14 7.52 18.27
CA PRO A 238 23.41 8.63 17.34
C PRO A 238 23.94 8.17 15.98
N GLU A 239 24.77 7.12 15.97
CA GLU A 239 25.34 6.55 14.75
C GLU A 239 24.25 5.94 13.87
N THR A 240 23.33 5.15 14.44
CA THR A 240 22.20 4.53 13.71
C THR A 240 21.28 5.61 13.12
N LEU A 241 20.95 6.64 13.90
CA LEU A 241 20.13 7.74 13.40
C LEU A 241 20.82 8.47 12.25
N LYS A 242 22.11 8.74 12.37
CA LYS A 242 22.91 9.41 11.32
C LYS A 242 22.92 8.57 10.03
N GLU A 243 23.24 7.29 10.10
CA GLU A 243 23.23 6.36 8.95
C GLU A 243 21.85 6.31 8.29
N THR A 244 20.78 6.32 9.10
CA THR A 244 19.38 6.33 8.59
C THR A 244 19.09 7.63 7.83
N LEU A 245 19.48 8.79 8.38
CA LEU A 245 19.26 10.08 7.73
C LEU A 245 20.07 10.21 6.43
N GLU A 246 21.29 9.68 6.38
CA GLU A 246 22.09 9.60 5.15
C GLU A 246 21.42 8.70 4.10
N ALA A 247 20.83 7.57 4.52
CA ALA A 247 20.11 6.66 3.60
C ALA A 247 18.80 7.27 3.08
N ILE A 248 18.14 8.16 3.84
CA ILE A 248 16.93 8.88 3.41
C ILE A 248 17.26 9.93 2.32
N ASP A 249 18.47 10.47 2.31
CA ASP A 249 18.87 11.54 1.37
C ASP A 249 19.19 11.02 -0.04
N ALA A 250 19.06 9.72 -0.29
CA ALA A 250 19.22 9.15 -1.63
C ALA A 250 18.05 9.50 -2.57
N ASP A 251 18.30 9.45 -3.87
CA ASP A 251 17.24 9.59 -4.89
C ASP A 251 16.34 8.37 -4.88
N ASP A 252 15.05 8.61 -5.07
CA ASP A 252 14.01 7.58 -5.13
C ASP A 252 13.20 7.64 -6.45
N ASP A 253 12.33 6.66 -6.64
CA ASP A 253 11.52 6.49 -7.82
C ASP A 253 10.01 6.76 -7.52
N ALA A 254 9.70 7.64 -6.57
CA ALA A 254 8.34 7.96 -6.12
C ALA A 254 7.37 8.27 -7.27
N GLU A 255 7.82 9.04 -8.26
CA GLU A 255 6.99 9.38 -9.43
C GLU A 255 6.67 8.15 -10.29
N VAL A 256 7.63 7.24 -10.48
CA VAL A 256 7.43 6.00 -11.25
C VAL A 256 6.44 5.11 -10.51
N VAL A 257 6.56 5.00 -9.19
CA VAL A 257 5.63 4.20 -8.38
C VAL A 257 4.22 4.80 -8.42
N ALA A 258 4.07 6.12 -8.32
CA ALA A 258 2.77 6.78 -8.45
C ALA A 258 2.12 6.49 -9.82
N GLU A 259 2.90 6.48 -10.91
CA GLU A 259 2.43 6.08 -12.23
C GLU A 259 1.99 4.61 -12.28
N MET A 260 2.73 3.70 -11.65
CA MET A 260 2.37 2.28 -11.56
C MET A 260 1.08 2.07 -10.76
N VAL A 261 0.90 2.77 -9.65
CA VAL A 261 -0.33 2.72 -8.84
C VAL A 261 -1.51 3.27 -9.63
N LEU A 262 -1.32 4.36 -10.36
CA LEU A 262 -2.36 4.89 -11.23
C LEU A 262 -2.69 3.93 -12.39
N GLN A 263 -1.71 3.28 -13.01
CA GLN A 263 -1.95 2.25 -14.02
C GLN A 263 -2.81 1.12 -13.46
N PHE A 264 -2.49 0.63 -12.27
CA PHE A 264 -3.32 -0.34 -11.57
C PHE A 264 -4.76 0.17 -11.36
N MET A 265 -4.94 1.42 -10.93
CA MET A 265 -6.27 2.02 -10.75
C MET A 265 -7.05 2.15 -12.06
N LEU A 266 -6.36 2.28 -13.20
CA LEU A 266 -6.95 2.37 -14.53
C LEU A 266 -7.16 1.00 -15.21
N GLU A 267 -6.68 -0.10 -14.65
CA GLU A 267 -6.91 -1.44 -15.20
C GLU A 267 -8.41 -1.73 -15.31
N LYS A 268 -8.80 -2.33 -16.43
CA LYS A 268 -10.18 -2.83 -16.58
C LYS A 268 -10.39 -4.03 -15.66
N LYS A 269 -11.61 -4.12 -15.10
CA LYS A 269 -12.05 -5.31 -14.36
C LYS A 269 -11.80 -6.56 -15.20
N ARG A 270 -11.10 -7.54 -14.64
CA ARG A 270 -11.18 -8.91 -15.15
C ARG A 270 -12.58 -9.43 -14.78
N VAL A 271 -13.37 -9.79 -15.78
CA VAL A 271 -14.58 -10.60 -15.55
C VAL A 271 -14.07 -11.92 -14.97
N ALA A 272 -14.36 -12.19 -13.70
CA ALA A 272 -13.92 -13.39 -13.02
C ALA A 272 -14.41 -14.61 -13.81
N ALA A 273 -13.50 -15.45 -14.28
CA ALA A 273 -13.82 -16.85 -14.53
C ALA A 273 -14.29 -17.42 -13.19
N SER A 274 -15.49 -17.97 -13.16
CA SER A 274 -16.22 -18.47 -11.99
C SER A 274 -15.33 -19.29 -11.04
N GLY A 275 -14.90 -18.71 -9.97
CA GLY A 275 -14.04 -19.29 -8.94
C GLY A 275 -13.56 -18.22 -7.95
N THR A 276 -14.50 -17.45 -7.40
CA THR A 276 -14.18 -16.47 -6.37
C THR A 276 -13.75 -17.18 -5.10
N HIS A 277 -12.50 -16.93 -4.69
CA HIS A 277 -12.06 -17.27 -3.35
C HIS A 277 -12.79 -16.35 -2.37
N GLN A 278 -13.68 -16.94 -1.58
CA GLN A 278 -14.40 -16.22 -0.53
C GLN A 278 -13.53 -16.20 0.72
N VAL A 279 -13.16 -15.00 1.19
CA VAL A 279 -12.39 -14.82 2.42
C VAL A 279 -13.35 -14.78 3.59
N THR A 280 -13.12 -15.62 4.59
CA THR A 280 -13.95 -15.67 5.79
C THR A 280 -13.48 -14.65 6.82
N THR A 281 -14.42 -13.98 7.48
CA THR A 281 -14.13 -13.13 8.65
C THR A 281 -13.80 -14.04 9.84
N GLY A 282 -12.53 -14.33 10.03
CA GLY A 282 -12.06 -14.96 11.26
C GLY A 282 -11.92 -13.90 12.35
N LEU A 283 -12.77 -13.96 13.38
CA LEU A 283 -12.61 -13.15 14.58
C LEU A 283 -11.26 -13.47 15.23
N LEU A 284 -10.35 -12.52 15.28
CA LEU A 284 -9.22 -12.53 16.21
C LEU A 284 -9.72 -12.21 17.62
N THR A 285 -10.61 -13.04 18.17
CA THR A 285 -10.91 -13.01 19.60
C THR A 285 -10.15 -14.15 20.27
N PRO A 286 -9.21 -13.86 21.18
CA PRO A 286 -8.77 -14.89 22.09
C PRO A 286 -9.99 -15.42 22.87
N PRO A 287 -10.07 -16.72 23.20
CA PRO A 287 -11.15 -17.24 24.00
C PRO A 287 -11.20 -16.45 25.32
N MET A 288 -12.38 -15.96 25.68
CA MET A 288 -12.61 -15.43 27.01
C MET A 288 -12.34 -16.58 27.97
N VAL A 289 -11.31 -16.43 28.80
CA VAL A 289 -11.08 -17.29 29.95
C VAL A 289 -12.10 -16.86 31.00
N GLU A 290 -13.03 -17.77 31.36
CA GLU A 290 -13.90 -17.63 32.52
C GLU A 290 -13.09 -17.59 33.81
#